data_f23a7616bec0a11ff3785cb3ba3f2820
#
_entry.id   f23a7616bec0a11ff3785cb3ba3f2820
#
_cell.length_a   1.000
_cell.length_b   1.000
_cell.length_c   1.000
_cell.angle_alpha   90.00
_cell.angle_beta   90.00
_cell.angle_gamma   90.00
#
_symmetry.space_group_name_H-M   'P 1'
#
loop_
_entity.id
_entity.type
_entity.pdbx_description
1 polymer ?
#
loop_
_entity_poly.entity_id
_entity_poly.type
_entity_poly.pdbx_seq_one_letter_code
_entity_poly.pdbx_strand_id
1 'polypeptide(L)'
;ERPALFRKSDHTIWTDPHIQRQLLKKHLDLQSDEASRNRESILKIVDFVDRHADSPGRLLDLGCGPGLYTSLFADRGYRVTGIDFNAASIEYAAVGNRKGIDYIAGNYVTDFPAGQYDVITMIYCDLGTHPDRDRDWLLANVYRSLPDSGIFVFDVFPEELAGERAEGKSWEYAPSGGFWDEGEYLLLSQTFHYPEDRVFAYQYNLMLRDSVKHFIVWEKYYTEDGITELLKQVGFRKITVYRD
;
A
#
# COMPACT_ATOMS: atom_id res chain seq x y z
N GLU A 1 4.64 24.28 -7.60
CA GLU A 1 3.43 24.76 -6.90
C GLU A 1 2.87 23.68 -6.00
N ARG A 2 2.23 24.07 -4.87
CA ARG A 2 1.52 23.14 -4.00
C ARG A 2 0.37 22.50 -4.77
N PRO A 3 0.28 21.16 -4.91
CA PRO A 3 -0.83 20.53 -5.62
C PRO A 3 -2.15 20.68 -4.85
N ALA A 4 -3.28 20.69 -5.56
CA ALA A 4 -4.58 20.53 -4.92
C ALA A 4 -4.65 19.15 -4.25
N LEU A 5 -5.37 19.05 -3.12
CA LEU A 5 -5.46 17.83 -2.32
C LEU A 5 -5.89 16.62 -3.18
N PHE A 6 -5.14 15.54 -3.12
CA PHE A 6 -5.30 14.31 -3.91
C PHE A 6 -5.37 14.52 -5.43
N ARG A 7 -4.78 15.62 -5.94
CA ARG A 7 -4.61 15.80 -7.39
C ARG A 7 -3.87 14.60 -7.97
N LYS A 8 -4.43 14.00 -9.01
CA LYS A 8 -3.76 12.94 -9.77
C LYS A 8 -2.59 13.53 -10.56
N SER A 9 -1.48 12.86 -10.56
CA SER A 9 -0.35 13.15 -11.44
C SER A 9 -0.51 12.46 -12.79
N ASP A 10 0.19 12.96 -13.80
CA ASP A 10 0.15 12.37 -15.15
C ASP A 10 0.81 10.98 -15.18
N HIS A 11 1.73 10.72 -14.26
CA HIS A 11 2.44 9.47 -14.08
C HIS A 11 2.28 8.97 -12.65
N THR A 12 2.35 7.66 -12.45
CA THR A 12 2.40 7.06 -11.11
C THR A 12 3.64 6.18 -10.97
N ILE A 13 4.28 6.24 -9.82
CA ILE A 13 5.46 5.42 -9.52
C ILE A 13 5.14 3.91 -9.61
N TRP A 14 3.88 3.54 -9.40
CA TRP A 14 3.44 2.15 -9.38
C TRP A 14 3.26 1.54 -10.78
N THR A 15 3.13 2.35 -11.83
CA THR A 15 2.89 1.86 -13.20
C THR A 15 3.98 2.27 -14.21
N ASP A 16 4.96 3.09 -13.81
CA ASP A 16 6.13 3.35 -14.66
C ASP A 16 6.98 2.07 -14.77
N PRO A 17 7.26 1.56 -15.97
CA PRO A 17 7.91 0.25 -16.13
C PRO A 17 9.32 0.14 -15.53
N HIS A 18 10.08 1.25 -15.51
CA HIS A 18 11.40 1.25 -14.88
C HIS A 18 11.26 1.23 -13.35
N ILE A 19 10.44 2.14 -12.82
CA ILE A 19 10.23 2.27 -11.37
C ILE A 19 9.62 1.00 -10.79
N GLN A 20 8.67 0.34 -11.48
CA GLN A 20 8.12 -0.95 -11.07
C GLN A 20 9.21 -2.00 -10.82
N ARG A 21 10.20 -2.09 -11.71
CA ARG A 21 11.32 -3.03 -11.54
C ARG A 21 12.21 -2.67 -10.35
N GLN A 22 12.41 -1.37 -10.09
CA GLN A 22 13.19 -0.92 -8.94
C GLN A 22 12.42 -1.14 -7.63
N LEU A 23 11.12 -0.87 -7.61
CA LEU A 23 10.25 -1.18 -6.47
C LEU A 23 10.24 -2.68 -6.15
N LEU A 24 10.14 -3.53 -7.17
CA LEU A 24 10.23 -4.98 -6.96
C LEU A 24 11.55 -5.38 -6.28
N LYS A 25 12.68 -4.82 -6.69
CA LYS A 25 13.98 -5.09 -6.03
C LYS A 25 13.96 -4.66 -4.57
N LYS A 26 13.37 -3.49 -4.26
CA LYS A 26 13.24 -3.00 -2.89
C LYS A 26 12.31 -3.87 -2.04
N HIS A 27 11.19 -4.32 -2.60
CA HIS A 27 10.29 -5.28 -1.92
C HIS A 27 11.01 -6.58 -1.55
N LEU A 28 11.90 -7.06 -2.42
CA LEU A 28 12.63 -8.32 -2.20
C LEU A 28 13.83 -8.17 -1.27
N ASP A 29 14.22 -6.95 -0.91
CA ASP A 29 15.22 -6.70 0.12
C ASP A 29 14.58 -6.81 1.52
N LEU A 30 14.58 -8.02 2.04
CA LEU A 30 13.98 -8.34 3.34
C LEU A 30 14.76 -7.79 4.56
N GLN A 31 15.82 -7.03 4.35
CA GLN A 31 16.57 -6.33 5.41
C GLN A 31 16.14 -4.85 5.52
N SER A 32 15.34 -4.35 4.60
CA SER A 32 14.92 -2.95 4.50
C SER A 32 13.40 -2.81 4.68
N ASP A 33 12.96 -1.67 5.20
CA ASP A 33 11.54 -1.29 5.31
C ASP A 33 11.13 -0.25 4.24
N GLU A 34 11.91 -0.11 3.14
CA GLU A 34 11.70 0.97 2.16
C GLU A 34 10.48 0.80 1.25
N ALA A 35 10.10 -0.42 0.91
CA ALA A 35 8.95 -0.70 0.03
C ALA A 35 8.03 -1.80 0.60
N SER A 36 8.50 -2.53 1.59
CA SER A 36 7.79 -3.56 2.36
C SER A 36 8.38 -3.60 3.75
N ARG A 37 7.71 -4.26 4.69
CA ARG A 37 8.30 -4.51 6.00
C ARG A 37 9.46 -5.51 5.88
N ASN A 38 10.45 -5.40 6.76
CA ASN A 38 11.50 -6.41 6.88
C ASN A 38 10.93 -7.79 7.25
N ARG A 39 11.73 -8.84 7.06
CA ARG A 39 11.29 -10.22 7.25
C ARG A 39 10.72 -10.50 8.63
N GLU A 40 11.32 -9.96 9.68
CA GLU A 40 10.86 -10.20 11.06
C GLU A 40 9.46 -9.60 11.28
N SER A 41 9.26 -8.37 10.83
CA SER A 41 7.97 -7.68 10.89
C SER A 41 6.91 -8.39 10.06
N ILE A 42 7.25 -8.85 8.85
CA ILE A 42 6.34 -9.65 8.02
C ILE A 42 5.87 -10.90 8.77
N LEU A 43 6.77 -11.65 9.38
CA LEU A 43 6.41 -12.86 10.14
C LEU A 43 5.53 -12.54 11.35
N LYS A 44 5.85 -11.46 12.09
CA LYS A 44 5.03 -11.01 13.22
C LYS A 44 3.61 -10.63 12.80
N ILE A 45 3.46 -9.92 11.68
CA ILE A 45 2.15 -9.53 11.14
C ILE A 45 1.35 -10.77 10.71
N VAL A 46 1.97 -11.71 10.01
CA VAL A 46 1.31 -12.95 9.60
C VAL A 46 0.88 -13.77 10.83
N ASP A 47 1.73 -13.88 11.85
CA ASP A 47 1.38 -14.54 13.13
C ASP A 47 0.27 -13.81 13.88
N PHE A 48 0.25 -12.48 13.79
CA PHE A 48 -0.81 -11.66 14.38
C PHE A 48 -2.16 -11.94 13.71
N VAL A 49 -2.22 -11.92 12.38
CA VAL A 49 -3.43 -12.22 11.61
C VAL A 49 -3.93 -13.63 11.92
N ASP A 50 -3.05 -14.62 11.89
CA ASP A 50 -3.39 -16.02 12.14
C ASP A 50 -3.96 -16.26 13.53
N ARG A 51 -3.46 -15.56 14.55
CA ARG A 51 -3.98 -15.64 15.94
C ARG A 51 -5.35 -14.99 16.14
N HIS A 52 -5.74 -14.05 15.28
CA HIS A 52 -7.01 -13.35 15.38
C HIS A 52 -8.09 -13.91 14.45
N ALA A 53 -7.72 -14.74 13.49
CA ALA A 53 -8.66 -15.47 12.67
C ALA A 53 -9.16 -16.74 13.40
N ASP A 54 -10.44 -17.07 13.30
CA ASP A 54 -11.00 -18.26 13.93
C ASP A 54 -10.39 -19.56 13.38
N SER A 55 -10.11 -19.59 12.08
CA SER A 55 -9.44 -20.71 11.38
C SER A 55 -8.97 -20.27 10.00
N PRO A 56 -8.03 -21.00 9.37
CA PRO A 56 -7.67 -20.73 7.98
C PRO A 56 -8.88 -20.87 7.06
N GLY A 57 -9.19 -19.79 6.36
CA GLY A 57 -10.33 -19.68 5.43
C GLY A 57 -9.93 -19.04 4.11
N ARG A 58 -10.80 -18.23 3.54
CA ARG A 58 -10.49 -17.40 2.37
C ARG A 58 -9.87 -16.07 2.81
N LEU A 59 -8.70 -15.75 2.29
CA LEU A 59 -8.01 -14.51 2.59
C LEU A 59 -7.84 -13.67 1.33
N LEU A 60 -8.15 -12.37 1.42
CA LEU A 60 -7.88 -11.37 0.39
C LEU A 60 -6.80 -10.42 0.89
N ASP A 61 -5.73 -10.28 0.13
CA ASP A 61 -4.63 -9.34 0.40
C ASP A 61 -4.67 -8.19 -0.62
N LEU A 62 -5.03 -7.00 -0.15
CA LEU A 62 -5.16 -5.79 -0.95
C LEU A 62 -3.80 -5.06 -0.96
N GLY A 63 -3.23 -4.84 -2.15
CA GLY A 63 -1.87 -4.34 -2.29
C GLY A 63 -0.82 -5.43 -2.00
N CYS A 64 -1.02 -6.65 -2.50
CA CYS A 64 -0.21 -7.81 -2.15
C CYS A 64 1.25 -7.76 -2.64
N GLY A 65 1.59 -6.81 -3.54
CA GLY A 65 2.92 -6.69 -4.10
C GLY A 65 3.46 -7.99 -4.71
N PRO A 66 4.75 -8.33 -4.48
CA PRO A 66 5.35 -9.55 -5.01
C PRO A 66 4.98 -10.82 -4.21
N GLY A 67 3.97 -10.76 -3.35
CA GLY A 67 3.42 -11.93 -2.69
C GLY A 67 4.13 -12.36 -1.40
N LEU A 68 4.81 -11.45 -0.72
CA LEU A 68 5.55 -11.75 0.52
C LEU A 68 4.64 -12.27 1.64
N TYR A 69 3.49 -11.64 1.83
CA TYR A 69 2.49 -12.05 2.83
C TYR A 69 1.63 -13.20 2.32
N THR A 70 1.14 -13.14 1.08
CA THR A 70 0.25 -14.14 0.49
C THR A 70 0.85 -15.55 0.53
N SER A 71 2.16 -15.68 0.25
CA SER A 71 2.86 -16.96 0.31
C SER A 71 2.88 -17.55 1.71
N LEU A 72 3.08 -16.71 2.74
CA LEU A 72 3.10 -17.13 4.14
C LEU A 72 1.70 -17.49 4.65
N PHE A 73 0.66 -16.76 4.24
CA PHE A 73 -0.72 -17.11 4.55
C PHE A 73 -1.12 -18.45 3.89
N ALA A 74 -0.71 -18.69 2.65
CA ALA A 74 -0.95 -19.97 2.00
C ALA A 74 -0.23 -21.13 2.72
N ASP A 75 0.98 -20.90 3.28
CA ASP A 75 1.67 -21.89 4.12
C ASP A 75 0.91 -22.24 5.39
N ARG A 76 0.06 -21.33 5.88
CA ARG A 76 -0.82 -21.56 7.04
C ARG A 76 -2.18 -22.16 6.68
N GLY A 77 -2.39 -22.48 5.42
CA GLY A 77 -3.61 -23.15 4.96
C GLY A 77 -4.73 -22.24 4.50
N TYR A 78 -4.51 -20.92 4.39
CA TYR A 78 -5.48 -20.01 3.81
C TYR A 78 -5.59 -20.23 2.29
N ARG A 79 -6.81 -20.06 1.75
CA ARG A 79 -7.04 -19.91 0.31
C ARG A 79 -6.91 -18.45 -0.03
N VAL A 80 -5.79 -18.07 -0.62
CA VAL A 80 -5.37 -16.68 -0.77
C VAL A 80 -5.71 -16.14 -2.14
N THR A 81 -6.29 -14.95 -2.17
CA THR A 81 -6.37 -14.07 -3.35
C THR A 81 -5.54 -12.83 -3.05
N GLY A 82 -4.59 -12.49 -3.91
CA GLY A 82 -3.82 -11.25 -3.84
C GLY A 82 -4.14 -10.34 -5.02
N ILE A 83 -4.35 -9.05 -4.78
CA ILE A 83 -4.53 -8.06 -5.83
C ILE A 83 -3.54 -6.92 -5.67
N ASP A 84 -2.89 -6.55 -6.78
CA ASP A 84 -2.01 -5.39 -6.84
C ASP A 84 -2.04 -4.82 -8.27
N PHE A 85 -1.93 -3.51 -8.41
CA PHE A 85 -1.90 -2.88 -9.73
C PHE A 85 -0.49 -2.74 -10.32
N ASN A 86 0.56 -3.07 -9.55
CA ASN A 86 1.92 -3.23 -10.05
C ASN A 86 2.07 -4.57 -10.78
N ALA A 87 1.94 -4.54 -12.11
CA ALA A 87 1.98 -5.74 -12.93
C ALA A 87 3.28 -6.54 -12.79
N ALA A 88 4.43 -5.87 -12.61
CA ALA A 88 5.72 -6.54 -12.44
C ALA A 88 5.79 -7.34 -11.13
N SER A 89 5.20 -6.82 -10.06
CA SER A 89 5.09 -7.52 -8.78
C SER A 89 4.19 -8.74 -8.89
N ILE A 90 3.04 -8.61 -9.55
CA ILE A 90 2.11 -9.74 -9.77
C ILE A 90 2.72 -10.81 -10.67
N GLU A 91 3.42 -10.43 -11.74
CA GLU A 91 4.13 -11.38 -12.59
C GLU A 91 5.17 -12.18 -11.80
N TYR A 92 5.97 -11.50 -10.97
CA TYR A 92 6.93 -12.14 -10.08
C TYR A 92 6.25 -13.13 -9.12
N ALA A 93 5.18 -12.69 -8.46
CA ALA A 93 4.43 -13.51 -7.51
C ALA A 93 3.82 -14.75 -8.18
N ALA A 94 3.30 -14.59 -9.41
CA ALA A 94 2.69 -15.69 -10.18
C ALA A 94 3.71 -16.74 -10.63
N VAL A 95 4.91 -16.33 -11.07
CA VAL A 95 5.98 -17.27 -11.48
C VAL A 95 6.43 -18.15 -10.31
N GLY A 96 6.53 -17.60 -9.10
CA GLY A 96 6.87 -18.33 -7.88
C GLY A 96 5.72 -19.13 -7.26
N ASN A 97 4.51 -19.03 -7.81
CA ASN A 97 3.29 -19.55 -7.20
C ASN A 97 3.20 -21.10 -7.29
N ARG A 98 3.63 -21.77 -6.23
CA ARG A 98 3.50 -23.23 -6.05
C ARG A 98 2.31 -23.65 -5.20
N LYS A 99 1.52 -22.69 -4.69
CA LYS A 99 0.51 -22.90 -3.63
C LYS A 99 -0.92 -22.68 -4.10
N GLY A 100 -1.13 -22.39 -5.38
CA GLY A 100 -2.47 -22.13 -5.93
C GLY A 100 -3.08 -20.82 -5.41
N ILE A 101 -2.27 -19.79 -5.20
CA ILE A 101 -2.72 -18.46 -4.85
C ILE A 101 -3.30 -17.78 -6.10
N ASP A 102 -4.45 -17.16 -5.99
CA ASP A 102 -5.06 -16.38 -7.08
C ASP A 102 -4.47 -14.97 -7.08
N TYR A 103 -3.60 -14.66 -8.04
CA TYR A 103 -3.04 -13.33 -8.22
C TYR A 103 -3.78 -12.54 -9.30
N ILE A 104 -4.17 -11.31 -8.97
CA ILE A 104 -4.93 -10.40 -9.83
C ILE A 104 -4.10 -9.14 -10.07
N ALA A 105 -3.74 -8.86 -11.34
CA ALA A 105 -3.20 -7.56 -11.72
C ALA A 105 -4.37 -6.60 -11.92
N GLY A 106 -4.59 -5.68 -10.98
CA GLY A 106 -5.73 -4.76 -11.01
C GLY A 106 -5.72 -3.75 -9.87
N ASN A 107 -6.56 -2.75 -10.00
CA ASN A 107 -6.74 -1.72 -8.98
C ASN A 107 -7.93 -2.11 -8.09
N TYR A 108 -7.68 -2.47 -6.84
CA TYR A 108 -8.72 -2.87 -5.89
C TYR A 108 -9.76 -1.77 -5.58
N VAL A 109 -9.50 -0.51 -5.93
CA VAL A 109 -10.50 0.57 -5.84
C VAL A 109 -11.53 0.47 -6.97
N THR A 110 -11.13 0.07 -8.18
CA THR A 110 -12.03 -0.07 -9.34
C THR A 110 -12.47 -1.51 -9.58
N ASP A 111 -11.61 -2.47 -9.25
CA ASP A 111 -11.74 -3.89 -9.58
C ASP A 111 -11.71 -4.76 -8.30
N PHE A 112 -12.49 -4.36 -7.29
CA PHE A 112 -12.51 -5.08 -6.01
C PHE A 112 -12.91 -6.56 -6.22
N PRO A 113 -12.08 -7.53 -5.75
CA PRO A 113 -12.32 -8.95 -6.00
C PRO A 113 -13.64 -9.41 -5.38
N ALA A 114 -14.52 -9.98 -6.22
CA ALA A 114 -15.82 -10.46 -5.79
C ALA A 114 -15.70 -11.70 -4.89
N GLY A 115 -16.53 -11.78 -3.88
CA GLY A 115 -16.63 -12.94 -3.00
C GLY A 115 -16.77 -12.58 -1.53
N GLN A 116 -16.81 -13.64 -0.71
CA GLN A 116 -16.76 -13.53 0.75
C GLN A 116 -15.38 -14.01 1.20
N TYR A 117 -14.77 -13.30 2.13
CA TYR A 117 -13.45 -13.58 2.68
C TYR A 117 -13.53 -13.61 4.21
N ASP A 118 -12.90 -14.59 4.82
CA ASP A 118 -12.85 -14.70 6.28
C ASP A 118 -11.83 -13.71 6.87
N VAL A 119 -10.81 -13.39 6.07
CA VAL A 119 -9.76 -12.43 6.41
C VAL A 119 -9.52 -11.51 5.21
N ILE A 120 -9.44 -10.20 5.46
CA ILE A 120 -8.94 -9.23 4.48
C ILE A 120 -7.75 -8.51 5.11
N THR A 121 -6.65 -8.38 4.37
CA THR A 121 -5.45 -7.64 4.78
C THR A 121 -5.19 -6.47 3.85
N MET A 122 -4.65 -5.38 4.40
CA MET A 122 -4.13 -4.24 3.65
C MET A 122 -2.95 -3.67 4.42
N ILE A 123 -1.75 -4.12 4.10
CA ILE A 123 -0.55 -3.86 4.88
C ILE A 123 0.36 -2.86 4.19
N TYR A 124 1.09 -2.08 4.96
CA TYR A 124 2.01 -1.04 4.57
C TYR A 124 1.35 0.33 4.33
N CYS A 125 0.38 0.67 5.20
CA CYS A 125 -0.29 1.99 5.28
C CYS A 125 -1.02 2.44 4.01
N ASP A 126 -1.42 1.49 3.16
CA ASP A 126 -1.97 1.76 1.83
C ASP A 126 -3.30 2.51 1.87
N LEU A 127 -4.10 2.33 2.93
CA LEU A 127 -5.37 3.05 3.13
C LEU A 127 -5.21 4.58 3.06
N GLY A 128 -4.07 5.11 3.52
CA GLY A 128 -3.77 6.54 3.52
C GLY A 128 -3.43 7.14 2.15
N THR A 129 -3.25 6.33 1.12
CA THR A 129 -2.89 6.81 -0.22
C THR A 129 -4.10 7.29 -1.04
N HIS A 130 -5.31 6.99 -0.57
CA HIS A 130 -6.55 7.24 -1.29
C HIS A 130 -7.25 8.53 -0.85
N PRO A 131 -7.89 9.26 -1.79
CA PRO A 131 -8.83 10.31 -1.43
C PRO A 131 -10.01 9.73 -0.65
N ASP A 132 -10.65 10.54 0.19
CA ASP A 132 -11.72 10.09 1.09
C ASP A 132 -12.84 9.32 0.39
N ARG A 133 -13.25 9.75 -0.81
CA ARG A 133 -14.26 9.05 -1.61
C ARG A 133 -13.87 7.61 -1.97
N ASP A 134 -12.64 7.41 -2.42
CA ASP A 134 -12.14 6.12 -2.87
C ASP A 134 -11.88 5.21 -1.66
N ARG A 135 -11.36 5.78 -0.56
CA ARG A 135 -11.20 5.10 0.74
C ARG A 135 -12.55 4.60 1.28
N ASP A 136 -13.57 5.47 1.30
CA ASP A 136 -14.89 5.12 1.84
C ASP A 136 -15.56 4.02 1.00
N TRP A 137 -15.42 4.10 -0.32
CA TRP A 137 -15.88 3.06 -1.23
C TRP A 137 -15.17 1.72 -0.96
N LEU A 138 -13.84 1.76 -0.78
CA LEU A 138 -13.02 0.60 -0.47
C LEU A 138 -13.44 -0.05 0.85
N LEU A 139 -13.54 0.74 1.92
CA LEU A 139 -13.96 0.23 3.24
C LEU A 139 -15.37 -0.37 3.20
N ALA A 140 -16.29 0.22 2.43
CA ALA A 140 -17.63 -0.36 2.24
C ALA A 140 -17.59 -1.70 1.50
N ASN A 141 -16.68 -1.90 0.54
CA ASN A 141 -16.51 -3.19 -0.13
C ASN A 141 -15.86 -4.22 0.80
N VAL A 142 -14.84 -3.84 1.54
CA VAL A 142 -14.23 -4.68 2.57
C VAL A 142 -15.30 -5.19 3.54
N TYR A 143 -16.08 -4.26 4.12
CA TYR A 143 -17.14 -4.61 5.08
C TYR A 143 -18.17 -5.59 4.51
N ARG A 144 -18.64 -5.37 3.28
CA ARG A 144 -19.61 -6.25 2.62
C ARG A 144 -19.06 -7.63 2.25
N SER A 145 -17.76 -7.72 2.09
CA SER A 145 -17.07 -8.96 1.70
C SER A 145 -16.64 -9.81 2.90
N LEU A 146 -16.85 -9.34 4.13
CA LEU A 146 -16.59 -10.07 5.36
C LEU A 146 -17.88 -10.68 5.90
N PRO A 147 -17.89 -11.94 6.37
CA PRO A 147 -18.96 -12.48 7.22
C PRO A 147 -18.91 -11.84 8.62
N ASP A 148 -19.92 -12.09 9.45
CA ASP A 148 -20.00 -11.52 10.80
C ASP A 148 -18.78 -11.85 11.70
N SER A 149 -18.13 -12.99 11.47
CA SER A 149 -16.91 -13.41 12.16
C SER A 149 -15.62 -13.02 11.43
N GLY A 150 -15.72 -12.41 10.25
CA GLY A 150 -14.57 -12.04 9.43
C GLY A 150 -13.79 -10.87 10.02
N ILE A 151 -12.51 -10.82 9.73
CA ILE A 151 -11.62 -9.77 10.22
C ILE A 151 -10.98 -8.98 9.08
N PHE A 152 -10.84 -7.67 9.29
CA PHE A 152 -10.02 -6.79 8.46
C PHE A 152 -8.80 -6.32 9.26
N VAL A 153 -7.61 -6.61 8.78
CA VAL A 153 -6.34 -6.21 9.40
C VAL A 153 -5.60 -5.28 8.45
N PHE A 154 -5.30 -4.09 8.92
CA PHE A 154 -4.59 -3.09 8.14
C PHE A 154 -3.78 -2.18 9.06
N ASP A 155 -2.82 -1.47 8.50
CA ASP A 155 -2.07 -0.45 9.21
C ASP A 155 -2.24 0.93 8.57
N VAL A 156 -2.02 1.97 9.35
CA VAL A 156 -2.07 3.38 8.93
C VAL A 156 -0.91 4.15 9.56
N PHE A 157 -0.52 5.25 8.93
CA PHE A 157 0.38 6.20 9.57
C PHE A 157 -0.32 6.86 10.76
N PRO A 158 0.24 6.75 11.96
CA PRO A 158 -0.30 7.43 13.13
C PRO A 158 0.06 8.93 13.14
N GLU A 159 -0.71 9.73 13.88
CA GLU A 159 -0.54 11.19 13.96
C GLU A 159 0.84 11.59 14.52
N GLU A 160 1.42 10.77 15.39
CA GLU A 160 2.72 11.00 15.99
C GLU A 160 3.83 11.13 14.92
N LEU A 161 3.76 10.33 13.85
CA LEU A 161 4.72 10.42 12.75
C LEU A 161 4.66 11.74 11.98
N ALA A 162 3.53 12.47 12.03
CA ALA A 162 3.43 13.77 11.39
C ALA A 162 4.37 14.80 12.04
N GLY A 163 4.64 14.67 13.33
CA GLY A 163 5.60 15.53 14.06
C GLY A 163 7.07 15.29 13.67
N GLU A 164 7.37 14.15 13.10
CA GLU A 164 8.72 13.77 12.67
C GLU A 164 9.00 14.14 11.20
N ARG A 165 7.96 14.54 10.46
CA ARG A 165 8.05 14.88 9.04
C ARG A 165 7.92 16.40 8.84
N ALA A 166 8.76 16.96 7.98
CA ALA A 166 8.75 18.37 7.65
C ALA A 166 8.56 18.60 6.15
N GLU A 167 7.96 19.74 5.82
CA GLU A 167 8.03 20.25 4.45
C GLU A 167 9.48 20.52 4.06
N GLY A 168 9.82 20.18 2.83
CA GLY A 168 11.20 20.33 2.36
C GLY A 168 11.33 20.22 0.85
N LYS A 169 12.50 20.56 0.38
CA LYS A 169 12.89 20.40 -1.01
C LYS A 169 14.25 19.73 -1.06
N SER A 170 14.40 18.85 -2.01
CA SER A 170 15.69 18.21 -2.31
C SER A 170 15.84 17.99 -3.81
N TRP A 171 17.04 17.63 -4.21
CA TRP A 171 17.33 17.24 -5.57
C TRP A 171 18.32 16.09 -5.58
N GLU A 172 18.27 15.30 -6.63
CA GLU A 172 19.17 14.19 -6.90
C GLU A 172 19.61 14.26 -8.36
N TYR A 173 20.89 14.06 -8.63
CA TYR A 173 21.42 13.93 -9.99
C TYR A 173 22.03 12.54 -10.15
N ALA A 174 21.58 11.81 -11.15
CA ALA A 174 22.08 10.49 -11.50
C ALA A 174 22.64 10.51 -12.94
N PRO A 175 23.96 10.50 -13.12
CA PRO A 175 24.58 10.60 -14.44
C PRO A 175 24.48 9.33 -15.28
N SER A 176 24.16 8.19 -14.67
CA SER A 176 24.16 6.87 -15.32
C SER A 176 22.99 5.96 -14.90
N GLY A 177 21.88 6.58 -14.58
CA GLY A 177 20.68 5.88 -14.11
C GLY A 177 20.61 5.63 -12.62
N GLY A 178 19.43 5.23 -12.15
CA GLY A 178 19.14 5.00 -10.75
C GLY A 178 17.72 4.46 -10.54
N PHE A 179 17.12 4.85 -9.42
CA PHE A 179 15.77 4.39 -9.07
C PHE A 179 14.70 4.91 -10.06
N TRP A 180 14.84 6.17 -10.51
CA TRP A 180 13.78 6.86 -11.25
C TRP A 180 13.80 6.62 -12.76
N ASP A 181 14.99 6.41 -13.33
CA ASP A 181 15.18 6.12 -14.75
C ASP A 181 16.48 5.33 -14.99
N GLU A 182 16.60 4.64 -16.12
CA GLU A 182 17.81 3.91 -16.49
C GLU A 182 18.90 4.81 -17.08
N GLY A 183 18.52 5.98 -17.59
CA GLY A 183 19.43 6.99 -18.14
C GLY A 183 19.76 8.11 -17.18
N GLU A 184 20.47 9.12 -17.66
CA GLU A 184 20.77 10.34 -16.92
C GLU A 184 19.50 11.09 -16.53
N TYR A 185 19.41 11.53 -15.27
CA TYR A 185 18.28 12.34 -14.80
C TYR A 185 18.66 13.34 -13.69
N LEU A 186 17.82 14.38 -13.59
CA LEU A 186 17.74 15.26 -12.42
C LEU A 186 16.34 15.12 -11.81
N LEU A 187 16.27 14.75 -10.54
CA LEU A 187 15.05 14.70 -9.76
C LEU A 187 14.94 15.91 -8.86
N LEU A 188 13.80 16.58 -8.90
CA LEU A 188 13.43 17.62 -7.95
C LEU A 188 12.29 17.10 -7.08
N SER A 189 12.54 16.99 -5.78
CA SER A 189 11.56 16.49 -4.81
C SER A 189 11.08 17.62 -3.92
N GLN A 190 9.79 17.60 -3.61
CA GLN A 190 9.19 18.53 -2.66
C GLN A 190 8.12 17.86 -1.82
N THR A 191 8.19 18.05 -0.51
CA THR A 191 7.18 17.59 0.44
C THR A 191 6.28 18.75 0.85
N PHE A 192 4.98 18.53 0.82
CA PHE A 192 3.96 19.47 1.31
C PHE A 192 3.16 18.82 2.43
N HIS A 193 2.79 19.60 3.44
CA HIS A 193 1.92 19.18 4.53
C HIS A 193 0.59 19.93 4.48
N TYR A 194 -0.51 19.20 4.64
CA TYR A 194 -1.89 19.70 4.73
C TYR A 194 -2.42 19.30 6.11
N PRO A 195 -2.11 20.09 7.16
CA PRO A 195 -2.38 19.68 8.54
C PRO A 195 -3.87 19.53 8.86
N GLU A 196 -4.73 20.37 8.28
CA GLU A 196 -6.19 20.30 8.46
C GLU A 196 -6.79 19.01 7.91
N ASP A 197 -6.22 18.50 6.82
CA ASP A 197 -6.64 17.25 6.15
C ASP A 197 -5.86 16.04 6.64
N ARG A 198 -4.81 16.23 7.44
CA ARG A 198 -3.85 15.20 7.90
C ARG A 198 -3.19 14.46 6.75
N VAL A 199 -2.69 15.20 5.74
CA VAL A 199 -2.13 14.63 4.52
C VAL A 199 -0.75 15.22 4.24
N PHE A 200 0.18 14.35 3.83
CA PHE A 200 1.42 14.73 3.15
C PHE A 200 1.31 14.45 1.66
N ALA A 201 1.90 15.34 0.86
CA ALA A 201 2.12 15.12 -0.56
C ALA A 201 3.62 15.14 -0.86
N TYR A 202 4.10 14.09 -1.50
CA TYR A 202 5.47 13.99 -2.00
C TYR A 202 5.44 14.15 -3.51
N GLN A 203 5.86 15.31 -3.97
CA GLN A 203 5.90 15.65 -5.39
C GLN A 203 7.31 15.43 -5.93
N TYR A 204 7.38 14.71 -7.04
CA TYR A 204 8.62 14.41 -7.75
C TYR A 204 8.52 14.91 -9.18
N ASN A 205 9.49 15.71 -9.62
CA ASN A 205 9.64 16.17 -10.98
C ASN A 205 10.91 15.56 -11.53
N LEU A 206 10.77 14.54 -12.35
CA LEU A 206 11.88 13.82 -12.97
C LEU A 206 12.20 14.46 -14.32
N MET A 207 13.33 15.12 -14.38
CA MET A 207 13.81 15.78 -15.60
C MET A 207 14.74 14.82 -16.34
N LEU A 208 14.30 14.36 -17.49
CA LEU A 208 15.07 13.56 -18.43
C LEU A 208 15.59 14.46 -19.54
N ARG A 209 16.44 13.96 -20.42
CA ARG A 209 17.05 14.72 -21.50
C ARG A 209 16.01 15.44 -22.39
N ASP A 210 14.92 14.74 -22.73
CA ASP A 210 13.93 15.21 -23.71
C ASP A 210 12.50 15.28 -23.16
N SER A 211 12.31 15.02 -21.86
CA SER A 211 11.00 15.00 -21.23
C SER A 211 11.03 15.27 -19.73
N VAL A 212 9.88 15.56 -19.16
CA VAL A 212 9.70 15.69 -17.73
C VAL A 212 8.52 14.81 -17.30
N LYS A 213 8.73 13.97 -16.30
CA LYS A 213 7.65 13.19 -15.68
C LYS A 213 7.32 13.78 -14.31
N HIS A 214 6.02 13.82 -13.99
CA HIS A 214 5.53 14.33 -12.72
C HIS A 214 4.85 13.20 -11.95
N PHE A 215 5.25 13.03 -10.69
CA PHE A 215 4.67 12.06 -9.78
C PHE A 215 4.23 12.76 -8.51
N ILE A 216 3.12 12.34 -7.92
CA ILE A 216 2.68 12.76 -6.60
C ILE A 216 2.25 11.52 -5.83
N VAL A 217 2.83 11.33 -4.66
CA VAL A 217 2.43 10.29 -3.70
C VAL A 217 1.74 11.00 -2.54
N TRP A 218 0.59 10.50 -2.16
CA TRP A 218 -0.22 11.02 -1.07
C TRP A 218 -0.18 10.08 0.10
N GLU A 219 -0.04 10.62 1.31
CA GLU A 219 -0.09 9.87 2.56
C GLU A 219 -0.95 10.59 3.58
N LYS A 220 -2.09 10.01 3.91
CA LYS A 220 -2.96 10.45 5.00
C LYS A 220 -2.56 9.71 6.27
N TYR A 221 -2.43 10.45 7.37
CA TYR A 221 -2.23 9.91 8.70
C TYR A 221 -3.50 10.05 9.53
N TYR A 222 -3.63 9.24 10.57
CA TYR A 222 -4.86 9.14 11.33
C TYR A 222 -4.59 9.25 12.82
N THR A 223 -5.53 9.87 13.55
CA THR A 223 -5.66 9.69 14.99
C THR A 223 -6.37 8.38 15.27
N GLU A 224 -6.14 7.78 16.44
CA GLU A 224 -6.85 6.57 16.87
C GLU A 224 -8.37 6.76 16.88
N ASP A 225 -8.85 7.89 17.43
CA ASP A 225 -10.26 8.22 17.41
C ASP A 225 -10.81 8.40 15.99
N GLY A 226 -10.05 9.05 15.12
CA GLY A 226 -10.46 9.32 13.73
C GLY A 226 -10.64 8.05 12.92
N ILE A 227 -9.69 7.11 12.97
CA ILE A 227 -9.80 5.84 12.25
C ILE A 227 -10.89 4.94 12.87
N THR A 228 -11.03 4.95 14.20
CA THR A 228 -12.07 4.19 14.89
C THR A 228 -13.47 4.68 14.51
N GLU A 229 -13.68 6.00 14.50
CA GLU A 229 -14.98 6.57 14.10
C GLU A 229 -15.31 6.29 12.64
N LEU A 230 -14.32 6.41 11.74
CA LEU A 230 -14.47 6.07 10.33
C LEU A 230 -14.93 4.62 10.15
N LEU A 231 -14.31 3.67 10.84
CA LEU A 231 -14.69 2.27 10.75
C LEU A 231 -16.09 2.00 11.32
N LYS A 232 -16.48 2.67 12.42
CA LYS A 232 -17.83 2.57 12.98
C LYS A 232 -18.89 3.08 12.00
N GLN A 233 -18.62 4.18 11.29
CA GLN A 233 -19.53 4.72 10.27
C GLN A 233 -19.73 3.75 9.10
N VAL A 234 -18.72 2.98 8.74
CA VAL A 234 -18.83 1.91 7.74
C VAL A 234 -19.67 0.74 8.23
N GLY A 235 -19.70 0.47 9.55
CA GLY A 235 -20.46 -0.60 10.18
C GLY A 235 -19.67 -1.58 11.02
N PHE A 236 -18.34 -1.44 11.11
CA PHE A 236 -17.52 -2.28 11.98
C PHE A 236 -17.85 -2.05 13.45
N ARG A 237 -18.05 -3.15 14.21
CA ARG A 237 -18.53 -3.08 15.60
C ARG A 237 -17.43 -3.37 16.62
N LYS A 238 -16.50 -4.26 16.28
CA LYS A 238 -15.36 -4.62 17.12
C LYS A 238 -14.11 -4.06 16.47
N ILE A 239 -13.55 -3.02 17.04
CA ILE A 239 -12.36 -2.35 16.55
C ILE A 239 -11.32 -2.40 17.66
N THR A 240 -10.14 -2.87 17.35
CA THR A 240 -9.01 -2.88 18.29
C THR A 240 -7.83 -2.21 17.61
N VAL A 241 -7.25 -1.22 18.25
CA VAL A 241 -6.04 -0.55 17.79
C VAL A 241 -4.85 -1.12 18.54
N TYR A 242 -3.82 -1.48 17.81
CA TYR A 242 -2.54 -1.93 18.37
C TYR A 242 -1.49 -0.87 18.05
N ARG A 243 -0.58 -0.66 18.97
CA ARG A 243 0.59 0.22 18.82
C ARG A 243 1.84 -0.62 19.01
N ASP A 244 2.79 -0.46 18.14
CA ASP A 244 4.13 -1.07 18.27
C ASP A 244 5.07 -0.16 19.05
#